data_c4373d6583ab67a361059414c5bc8371
#
_entry.id   c4373d6583ab67a361059414c5bc8371
#
_cell.length_a   1.000
_cell.length_b   1.000
_cell.length_c   1.000
_cell.angle_alpha   90.00
_cell.angle_beta   90.00
_cell.angle_gamma   90.00
#
_symmetry.space_group_name_H-M   'P 1'
#
loop_
_entity.id
_entity.type
_entity.pdbx_description
1 polymer ?
#
loop_
_entity_poly.entity_id
_entity_poly.type
_entity_poly.pdbx_seq_one_letter_code
_entity_poly.pdbx_strand_id
1 'polypeptide(L)'
;PFLHHLTDQGITRVAFAGAVSRPRLDPSLFDAATAQLVPHLMAAFAAGDDATLRAILALFEDSGIAVEGVETLAPRLLPQAGLLAGVLPPQAEADAARAEAIVAALGAVDVGQGCVVVGGLCLGVEALPGTDQMLAQVASCVRGLNTK
;
A
#
# COMPACT_ATOMS: atom_id res chain seq x y z
N PRO A 1 -3.47 -14.74 -21.62
CA PRO A 1 -4.77 -14.46 -22.27
C PRO A 1 -5.35 -13.12 -21.87
N PHE A 2 -5.40 -12.77 -20.54
CA PHE A 2 -6.02 -11.51 -20.11
C PHE A 2 -5.29 -10.28 -20.66
N LEU A 3 -3.97 -10.19 -20.50
CA LEU A 3 -3.19 -9.05 -21.00
C LEU A 3 -3.27 -8.95 -22.54
N HIS A 4 -3.14 -10.06 -23.27
CA HIS A 4 -3.36 -10.07 -24.72
C HIS A 4 -4.76 -9.59 -25.11
N HIS A 5 -5.79 -10.00 -24.34
CA HIS A 5 -7.13 -9.51 -24.60
C HIS A 5 -7.23 -7.97 -24.47
N LEU A 6 -6.57 -7.40 -23.46
CA LEU A 6 -6.52 -5.94 -23.32
C LEU A 6 -5.81 -5.27 -24.49
N THR A 7 -4.66 -5.78 -24.90
CA THR A 7 -3.91 -5.21 -26.04
C THR A 7 -4.68 -5.37 -27.35
N ASP A 8 -5.35 -6.51 -27.58
CA ASP A 8 -6.19 -6.75 -28.75
C ASP A 8 -7.39 -5.77 -28.83
N GLN A 9 -7.88 -5.31 -27.67
CA GLN A 9 -8.91 -4.28 -27.57
C GLN A 9 -8.35 -2.85 -27.72
N GLY A 10 -7.04 -2.71 -27.95
CA GLY A 10 -6.38 -1.42 -28.06
C GLY A 10 -6.22 -0.67 -26.72
N ILE A 11 -6.30 -1.37 -25.60
CA ILE A 11 -6.06 -0.79 -24.27
C ILE A 11 -4.57 -0.58 -24.10
N THR A 12 -4.16 0.66 -23.93
CA THR A 12 -2.76 1.06 -23.74
C THR A 12 -2.47 1.62 -22.34
N ARG A 13 -3.52 1.89 -21.55
CA ARG A 13 -3.44 2.47 -20.20
C ARG A 13 -4.43 1.83 -19.27
N VAL A 14 -4.03 1.56 -18.05
CA VAL A 14 -4.90 1.01 -16.98
C VAL A 14 -4.65 1.73 -15.68
N ALA A 15 -5.61 1.64 -14.76
CA ALA A 15 -5.45 2.02 -13.36
C ALA A 15 -5.98 0.92 -12.47
N PHE A 16 -5.35 0.73 -11.33
CA PHE A 16 -5.82 -0.19 -10.31
C PHE A 16 -6.72 0.54 -9.32
N ALA A 17 -7.90 -0.01 -9.06
CA ALA A 17 -8.83 0.51 -8.07
C ALA A 17 -9.36 -0.64 -7.22
N GLY A 18 -9.29 -0.48 -5.91
CA GLY A 18 -9.74 -1.48 -4.94
C GLY A 18 -8.59 -2.22 -4.25
N ALA A 19 -8.93 -3.17 -3.41
CA ALA A 19 -7.97 -3.97 -2.65
C ALA A 19 -7.60 -5.25 -3.40
N VAL A 20 -6.34 -5.64 -3.31
CA VAL A 20 -5.84 -6.93 -3.79
C VAL A 20 -5.65 -7.83 -2.58
N SER A 21 -6.37 -8.94 -2.54
CA SER A 21 -6.12 -10.00 -1.56
C SER A 21 -5.08 -10.98 -2.12
N ARG A 22 -4.36 -11.66 -1.22
CA ARG A 22 -3.45 -12.77 -1.61
C ARG A 22 -4.29 -14.03 -1.86
N PRO A 23 -4.66 -14.36 -3.12
CA PRO A 23 -5.45 -15.54 -3.40
C PRO A 23 -4.62 -16.82 -3.19
N ARG A 24 -5.27 -17.89 -2.83
CA ARG A 24 -4.65 -19.22 -2.96
C ARG A 24 -4.56 -19.53 -4.44
N LEU A 25 -3.34 -19.74 -4.92
CA LEU A 25 -3.13 -20.10 -6.30
C LEU A 25 -3.54 -21.57 -6.52
N ASP A 26 -4.46 -21.78 -7.45
CA ASP A 26 -4.88 -23.12 -7.88
C ASP A 26 -4.22 -23.46 -9.22
N PRO A 27 -3.22 -24.36 -9.25
CA PRO A 27 -2.51 -24.70 -10.48
C PRO A 27 -3.41 -25.28 -11.57
N SER A 28 -4.56 -25.84 -11.22
CA SER A 28 -5.50 -26.43 -12.20
C SER A 28 -6.19 -25.36 -13.07
N LEU A 29 -6.15 -24.11 -12.64
CA LEU A 29 -6.75 -22.97 -13.36
C LEU A 29 -5.73 -22.22 -14.24
N PHE A 30 -4.46 -22.64 -14.24
CA PHE A 30 -3.42 -21.94 -14.97
C PHE A 30 -3.34 -22.40 -16.42
N ASP A 31 -3.37 -21.43 -17.33
CA ASP A 31 -2.87 -21.67 -18.68
C ASP A 31 -1.33 -21.64 -18.71
N ALA A 32 -0.75 -22.03 -19.84
CA ALA A 32 0.70 -22.11 -20.00
C ALA A 32 1.43 -20.79 -19.76
N ALA A 33 0.83 -19.66 -20.12
CA ALA A 33 1.41 -18.33 -19.89
C ALA A 33 1.37 -17.96 -18.40
N THR A 34 0.24 -18.19 -17.74
CA THR A 34 0.10 -17.98 -16.29
C THR A 34 1.08 -18.85 -15.50
N ALA A 35 1.23 -20.13 -15.89
CA ALA A 35 2.16 -21.05 -15.23
C ALA A 35 3.62 -20.56 -15.27
N GLN A 36 4.04 -19.88 -16.35
CA GLN A 36 5.38 -19.30 -16.45
C GLN A 36 5.59 -18.10 -15.51
N LEU A 37 4.53 -17.38 -15.14
CA LEU A 37 4.59 -16.24 -14.22
C LEU A 37 4.60 -16.65 -12.74
N VAL A 38 4.10 -17.83 -12.42
CA VAL A 38 3.95 -18.31 -11.03
C VAL A 38 5.24 -18.22 -10.22
N PRO A 39 6.42 -18.67 -10.69
CA PRO A 39 7.64 -18.56 -9.91
C PRO A 39 8.00 -17.12 -9.53
N HIS A 40 7.82 -16.18 -10.46
CA HIS A 40 8.05 -14.75 -10.24
C HIS A 40 7.09 -14.17 -9.22
N LEU A 41 5.80 -14.47 -9.35
CA LEU A 41 4.78 -14.02 -8.41
C LEU A 41 4.98 -14.62 -7.01
N MET A 42 5.36 -15.89 -6.92
CA MET A 42 5.64 -16.53 -5.63
C MET A 42 6.85 -15.89 -4.92
N ALA A 43 7.90 -15.56 -5.68
CA ALA A 43 9.06 -14.85 -5.14
C ALA A 43 8.66 -13.45 -4.63
N ALA A 44 7.84 -12.72 -5.41
CA ALA A 44 7.33 -11.41 -5.01
C ALA A 44 6.43 -11.49 -3.76
N PHE A 45 5.54 -12.49 -3.66
CA PHE A 45 4.70 -12.72 -2.48
C PHE A 45 5.51 -13.01 -1.22
N ALA A 46 6.65 -13.68 -1.37
CA ALA A 46 7.56 -13.96 -0.25
C ALA A 46 8.38 -12.74 0.17
N ALA A 47 8.58 -11.77 -0.73
CA ALA A 47 9.37 -10.57 -0.47
C ALA A 47 8.58 -9.46 0.24
N GLY A 48 7.23 -9.44 0.11
CA GLY A 48 6.37 -8.46 0.76
C GLY A 48 5.26 -7.91 -0.14
N ASP A 49 4.49 -6.97 0.40
CA ASP A 49 3.32 -6.41 -0.32
C ASP A 49 3.74 -5.42 -1.41
N ASP A 50 4.74 -4.58 -1.17
CA ASP A 50 5.29 -3.66 -2.18
C ASP A 50 5.94 -4.43 -3.34
N ALA A 51 6.73 -5.45 -3.03
CA ALA A 51 7.33 -6.32 -4.04
C ALA A 51 6.27 -7.04 -4.89
N THR A 52 5.18 -7.49 -4.27
CA THR A 52 4.04 -8.10 -4.94
C THR A 52 3.38 -7.12 -5.91
N LEU A 53 3.10 -5.91 -5.45
CA LEU A 53 2.47 -4.88 -6.28
C LEU A 53 3.36 -4.51 -7.48
N ARG A 54 4.64 -4.28 -7.25
CA ARG A 54 5.61 -3.99 -8.33
C ARG A 54 5.69 -5.09 -9.37
N ALA A 55 5.68 -6.36 -8.94
CA ALA A 55 5.69 -7.48 -9.88
C ALA A 55 4.42 -7.52 -10.75
N ILE A 56 3.26 -7.19 -10.16
CA ILE A 56 2.00 -7.08 -10.92
C ILE A 56 2.06 -5.91 -11.91
N LEU A 57 2.53 -4.73 -11.47
CA LEU A 57 2.68 -3.56 -12.35
C LEU A 57 3.58 -3.88 -13.55
N ALA A 58 4.73 -4.52 -13.30
CA ALA A 58 5.68 -4.92 -14.34
C ALA A 58 5.03 -5.82 -15.41
N LEU A 59 4.11 -6.72 -15.06
CA LEU A 59 3.42 -7.56 -16.04
C LEU A 59 2.59 -6.76 -17.06
N PHE A 60 1.99 -5.66 -16.64
CA PHE A 60 1.26 -4.78 -17.53
C PHE A 60 2.21 -3.97 -18.39
N GLU A 61 3.25 -3.39 -17.80
CA GLU A 61 4.25 -2.57 -18.48
C GLU A 61 5.02 -3.39 -19.53
N ASP A 62 5.42 -4.62 -19.21
CA ASP A 62 6.08 -5.56 -20.13
C ASP A 62 5.16 -5.95 -21.30
N SER A 63 3.83 -5.85 -21.10
CA SER A 63 2.84 -6.07 -22.15
C SER A 63 2.51 -4.80 -22.96
N GLY A 64 3.23 -3.70 -22.73
CA GLY A 64 3.01 -2.42 -23.41
C GLY A 64 1.80 -1.64 -22.90
N ILE A 65 1.30 -1.96 -21.70
CA ILE A 65 0.17 -1.29 -21.07
C ILE A 65 0.71 -0.42 -19.92
N ALA A 66 0.63 0.91 -20.06
CA ALA A 66 1.03 1.83 -19.00
C ALA A 66 0.07 1.77 -17.80
N VAL A 67 0.62 1.74 -16.58
CA VAL A 67 -0.16 1.84 -15.36
C VAL A 67 -0.15 3.27 -14.84
N GLU A 68 -1.33 3.83 -14.61
CA GLU A 68 -1.48 5.22 -14.18
C GLU A 68 -1.98 5.32 -12.75
N GLY A 69 -1.36 6.23 -12.01
CA GLY A 69 -1.77 6.56 -10.66
C GLY A 69 -2.95 7.54 -10.61
N VAL A 70 -3.53 7.67 -9.42
CA VAL A 70 -4.65 8.58 -9.15
C VAL A 70 -4.28 10.04 -9.41
N GLU A 71 -3.04 10.41 -9.22
CA GLU A 71 -2.50 11.75 -9.46
C GLU A 71 -2.65 12.20 -10.91
N THR A 72 -2.53 11.26 -11.85
CA THR A 72 -2.71 11.52 -13.29
C THR A 72 -4.20 11.52 -13.67
N LEU A 73 -4.95 10.55 -13.17
CA LEU A 73 -6.33 10.32 -13.58
C LEU A 73 -7.32 11.25 -12.88
N ALA A 74 -7.11 11.51 -11.61
CA ALA A 74 -8.05 12.25 -10.78
C ALA A 74 -7.32 13.18 -9.78
N PRO A 75 -6.51 14.15 -10.24
CA PRO A 75 -5.73 15.02 -9.36
C PRO A 75 -6.56 15.78 -8.34
N ARG A 76 -7.86 15.95 -8.60
CA ARG A 76 -8.79 16.60 -7.67
C ARG A 76 -9.10 15.75 -6.42
N LEU A 77 -8.80 14.45 -6.43
CA LEU A 77 -8.93 13.57 -5.26
C LEU A 77 -7.75 13.71 -4.31
N LEU A 78 -6.63 14.28 -4.77
CA LEU A 78 -5.47 14.50 -3.92
C LEU A 78 -5.65 15.79 -3.11
N PRO A 79 -5.48 15.74 -1.79
CA PRO A 79 -5.52 16.92 -0.96
C PRO A 79 -4.36 17.86 -1.28
N GLN A 80 -4.57 19.16 -1.15
CA GLN A 80 -3.49 20.13 -1.23
C GLN A 80 -2.58 20.01 0.01
N ALA A 81 -1.30 20.32 -0.16
CA ALA A 81 -0.38 20.38 0.97
C ALA A 81 -0.82 21.43 1.99
N GLY A 82 -0.73 21.12 3.26
CA GLY A 82 -1.05 22.02 4.36
C GLY A 82 -2.12 21.48 5.30
N LEU A 83 -2.58 22.32 6.21
CA LEU A 83 -3.61 22.00 7.18
C LEU A 83 -4.99 22.01 6.52
N LEU A 84 -5.62 20.85 6.41
CA LEU A 84 -6.95 20.71 5.79
C LEU A 84 -8.08 21.05 6.75
N ALA A 85 -7.91 20.80 8.06
CA ALA A 85 -8.90 21.08 9.10
C ALA A 85 -8.25 21.10 10.48
N GLY A 86 -8.90 21.77 11.43
CA GLY A 86 -8.47 21.81 12.84
C GLY A 86 -7.31 22.78 13.11
N VAL A 87 -6.55 22.49 14.15
CA VAL A 87 -5.37 23.25 14.59
C VAL A 87 -4.24 22.27 14.87
N LEU A 88 -3.04 22.59 14.38
CA LEU A 88 -1.87 21.76 14.68
C LEU A 88 -1.45 21.96 16.14
N PRO A 89 -1.28 20.89 16.91
CA PRO A 89 -0.64 20.94 18.23
C PRO A 89 0.80 21.49 18.11
N PRO A 90 1.34 22.15 19.15
CA PRO A 90 2.70 22.69 19.11
C PRO A 90 3.80 21.68 18.79
N GLN A 91 3.56 20.40 19.08
CA GLN A 91 4.52 19.30 18.86
C GLN A 91 4.32 18.56 17.55
N ALA A 92 3.30 18.92 16.74
CA ALA A 92 2.91 18.18 15.55
C ALA A 92 4.06 18.00 14.55
N GLU A 93 4.88 19.03 14.33
CA GLU A 93 6.02 18.93 13.41
C GLU A 93 7.08 17.97 13.90
N ALA A 94 7.40 17.97 15.20
CA ALA A 94 8.37 17.04 15.77
C ALA A 94 7.84 15.59 15.75
N ASP A 95 6.55 15.40 16.04
CA ASP A 95 5.89 14.10 15.95
C ASP A 95 5.85 13.59 14.51
N ALA A 96 5.56 14.46 13.54
CA ALA A 96 5.59 14.11 12.11
C ALA A 96 6.99 13.69 11.64
N ALA A 97 8.02 14.47 11.96
CA ALA A 97 9.40 14.13 11.62
C ALA A 97 9.83 12.77 12.20
N ARG A 98 9.42 12.48 13.46
CA ARG A 98 9.66 11.17 14.06
C ARG A 98 8.88 10.05 13.37
N ALA A 99 7.62 10.31 12.98
CA ALA A 99 6.80 9.36 12.25
C ALA A 99 7.41 9.03 10.88
N GLU A 100 7.89 10.02 10.14
CA GLU A 100 8.58 9.83 8.85
C GLU A 100 9.81 8.92 8.99
N ALA A 101 10.63 9.14 10.01
CA ALA A 101 11.79 8.28 10.27
C ALA A 101 11.40 6.83 10.58
N ILE A 102 10.32 6.62 11.34
CA ILE A 102 9.81 5.28 11.66
C ILE A 102 9.28 4.60 10.39
N VAL A 103 8.44 5.30 9.61
CA VAL A 103 7.85 4.76 8.37
C VAL A 103 8.94 4.45 7.34
N ALA A 104 9.95 5.29 7.21
CA ALA A 104 11.09 5.01 6.33
C ALA A 104 11.83 3.72 6.72
N ALA A 105 12.04 3.49 8.03
CA ALA A 105 12.67 2.27 8.52
C ALA A 105 11.80 1.02 8.30
N LEU A 106 10.49 1.11 8.51
CA LEU A 106 9.53 0.03 8.25
C LEU A 106 9.43 -0.29 6.76
N GLY A 107 9.40 0.74 5.91
CA GLY A 107 9.37 0.59 4.46
C GLY A 107 10.65 -0.04 3.90
N ALA A 108 11.82 0.23 4.50
CA ALA A 108 13.08 -0.37 4.08
C ALA A 108 13.11 -1.91 4.22
N VAL A 109 12.26 -2.46 5.09
CA VAL A 109 12.12 -3.92 5.33
C VAL A 109 10.74 -4.45 4.95
N ASP A 110 9.94 -3.65 4.24
CA ASP A 110 8.58 -3.97 3.76
C ASP A 110 7.65 -4.52 4.85
N VAL A 111 7.65 -3.89 6.04
CA VAL A 111 6.80 -4.30 7.17
C VAL A 111 5.48 -3.53 7.19
N GLY A 112 5.49 -2.25 6.83
CA GLY A 112 4.31 -1.39 6.86
C GLY A 112 4.60 0.03 6.40
N GLN A 113 3.53 0.84 6.29
CA GLN A 113 3.58 2.17 5.69
C GLN A 113 2.95 3.26 6.55
N GLY A 114 2.63 2.96 7.79
CA GLY A 114 2.00 3.91 8.71
C GLY A 114 2.42 3.73 10.17
N CYS A 115 2.36 4.83 10.92
CA CYS A 115 2.51 4.78 12.37
C CYS A 115 1.73 5.93 13.04
N VAL A 116 1.54 5.81 14.34
CA VAL A 116 0.96 6.86 15.19
C VAL A 116 2.00 7.33 16.18
N VAL A 117 2.31 8.63 16.15
CA VAL A 117 3.24 9.29 17.09
C VAL A 117 2.53 10.41 17.81
N VAL A 118 2.67 10.47 19.13
CA VAL A 118 2.14 11.53 19.98
C VAL A 118 3.14 11.88 21.07
N GLY A 119 3.52 13.15 21.19
CA GLY A 119 4.47 13.61 22.19
C GLY A 119 5.83 12.91 22.12
N GLY A 120 6.31 12.62 20.93
CA GLY A 120 7.55 11.91 20.66
C GLY A 120 7.47 10.39 20.88
N LEU A 121 6.33 9.82 21.28
CA LEU A 121 6.15 8.39 21.52
C LEU A 121 5.42 7.73 20.35
N CYS A 122 5.98 6.63 19.84
CA CYS A 122 5.29 5.80 18.87
C CYS A 122 4.28 4.90 19.61
N LEU A 123 3.00 5.09 19.33
CA LEU A 123 1.89 4.35 19.97
C LEU A 123 1.47 3.12 19.16
N GLY A 124 1.79 3.08 17.88
CA GLY A 124 1.48 1.96 17.02
C GLY A 124 2.18 2.07 15.68
N VAL A 125 2.47 0.93 15.09
CA VAL A 125 2.98 0.81 13.73
C VAL A 125 2.04 -0.06 12.92
N GLU A 126 1.85 0.29 11.67
CA GLU A 126 1.12 -0.53 10.72
C GLU A 126 1.95 -1.75 10.37
N ALA A 127 1.30 -2.89 10.31
CA ALA A 127 1.85 -4.14 9.83
C ALA A 127 0.75 -4.90 9.07
N LEU A 128 0.93 -6.19 8.82
CA LEU A 128 0.01 -7.03 8.05
C LEU A 128 -1.49 -6.86 8.37
N PRO A 129 -1.92 -6.59 9.63
CA PRO A 129 -3.33 -6.36 9.92
C PRO A 129 -3.93 -5.08 9.33
N GLY A 130 -3.09 -4.13 8.88
CA GLY A 130 -3.50 -2.90 8.22
C GLY A 130 -3.78 -1.72 9.13
N THR A 131 -4.02 -0.57 8.51
CA THR A 131 -4.17 0.74 9.15
C THR A 131 -5.34 0.78 10.14
N ASP A 132 -6.50 0.26 9.76
CA ASP A 132 -7.70 0.32 10.60
C ASP A 132 -7.50 -0.41 11.94
N GLN A 133 -6.83 -1.56 11.90
CA GLN A 133 -6.54 -2.33 13.12
C GLN A 133 -5.51 -1.64 13.99
N MET A 134 -4.47 -1.04 13.40
CA MET A 134 -3.51 -0.21 14.13
C MET A 134 -4.22 0.94 14.84
N LEU A 135 -5.06 1.70 14.12
CA LEU A 135 -5.80 2.83 14.70
C LEU A 135 -6.75 2.39 15.83
N ALA A 136 -7.46 1.28 15.65
CA ALA A 136 -8.34 0.72 16.69
C ALA A 136 -7.56 0.33 17.95
N GLN A 137 -6.39 -0.30 17.79
CA GLN A 137 -5.51 -0.67 18.89
C GLN A 137 -4.99 0.55 19.64
N VAL A 138 -4.47 1.55 18.94
CA VAL A 138 -4.00 2.81 19.54
C VAL A 138 -5.13 3.50 20.30
N ALA A 139 -6.32 3.61 19.68
CA ALA A 139 -7.49 4.22 20.34
C ALA A 139 -7.90 3.49 21.61
N SER A 140 -7.76 2.17 21.68
CA SER A 140 -8.05 1.39 22.90
C SER A 140 -7.00 1.63 24.00
N CYS A 141 -5.71 1.71 23.63
CA CYS A 141 -4.63 1.99 24.57
C CYS A 141 -4.76 3.39 25.20
N VAL A 142 -5.03 4.42 24.38
CA VAL A 142 -5.19 5.80 24.84
C VAL A 142 -6.38 5.95 25.78
N ARG A 143 -7.51 5.28 25.49
CA ARG A 143 -8.67 5.27 26.40
C ARG A 143 -8.32 4.65 27.75
N GLY A 144 -7.55 3.58 27.77
CA GLY A 144 -7.09 2.94 29.00
C GLY A 144 -6.15 3.80 29.86
N LEU A 145 -5.40 4.71 29.25
CA LEU A 145 -4.52 5.66 29.96
C LEU A 145 -5.28 6.84 30.60
N ASN A 146 -6.39 7.25 30.00
CA ASN A 146 -7.21 8.36 30.49
C ASN A 146 -8.21 7.99 31.59
N THR A 147 -8.28 6.71 31.98
CA THR A 147 -9.18 6.21 33.06
C THR A 147 -8.46 6.01 34.39
N LYS A 148 -7.24 6.48 34.53
CA LYS A 148 -6.48 6.60 35.78
C LYS A 148 -6.25 8.08 36.08
#